data_dab367f7c9bf7ec84098e6063e883b33
#
_entry.id   dab367f7c9bf7ec84098e6063e883b33
#
_cell.length_a   1.000
_cell.length_b   1.000
_cell.length_c   1.000
_cell.angle_alpha   90.00
_cell.angle_beta   90.00
_cell.angle_gamma   90.00
#
_symmetry.space_group_name_H-M   'P 1'
#
loop_
_entity.id
_entity.type
_entity.pdbx_description
1 polymer ?
#
loop_
_entity_poly.entity_id
_entity_poly.type
_entity_poly.pdbx_seq_one_letter_code
_entity_poly.pdbx_strand_id
1 'polypeptide(L)'
;MKKTMLFLVLGLLLTGGSAMAKTKVTWYGQAFLAVEAGDGKRVVVDPFDQSFLKYPLPKGLTADVLLVTHEHKDHNNVGLVGGNPFILRSDKGVGTFTKDGITVVGTATFHDDKQGKDRGKNTVYTFTVDGIKFCHLGDLGHTLSPEQVKSIGPVDVLFVPVGGFFTLDPSKVDQVIKVLSPKIVVPMHYKTSYTPDLPIQGPEAFLKNEKNVTKLGGQTFDITKDSLPKDREVWVLEVK
;
A
#
# COMPACT_ATOMS: atom_id res chain seq x y z
N MET A 1 62.43 36.03 -27.15
CA MET A 1 61.08 35.58 -27.52
C MET A 1 60.72 34.42 -26.59
N LYS A 2 59.95 34.62 -25.53
CA LYS A 2 59.51 33.59 -24.60
C LYS A 2 58.11 33.10 -25.06
N LYS A 3 57.99 31.84 -25.46
CA LYS A 3 56.70 31.21 -25.79
C LYS A 3 56.01 30.76 -24.50
N THR A 4 54.92 31.42 -24.15
CA THR A 4 54.03 30.99 -23.05
C THR A 4 53.10 29.91 -23.55
N MET A 5 53.21 28.70 -22.99
CA MET A 5 52.37 27.55 -23.31
C MET A 5 51.14 27.55 -22.35
N LEU A 6 49.97 27.81 -22.91
CA LEU A 6 48.70 27.85 -22.17
C LEU A 6 48.17 26.39 -22.08
N PHE A 7 48.16 25.83 -20.87
CA PHE A 7 47.53 24.55 -20.61
C PHE A 7 46.02 24.76 -20.37
N LEU A 8 45.20 24.25 -21.30
CA LEU A 8 43.75 24.20 -21.18
C LEU A 8 43.40 22.95 -20.35
N VAL A 9 43.04 23.17 -19.06
CA VAL A 9 42.52 22.07 -18.22
C VAL A 9 41.06 21.89 -18.55
N LEU A 10 40.74 20.83 -19.31
CA LEU A 10 39.35 20.42 -19.61
C LEU A 10 38.79 19.70 -18.39
N GLY A 11 38.03 20.43 -17.55
CA GLY A 11 37.33 19.86 -16.41
C GLY A 11 36.19 18.91 -16.89
N LEU A 12 36.36 17.60 -16.71
CA LEU A 12 35.35 16.61 -16.94
C LEU A 12 34.29 16.69 -15.81
N LEU A 13 33.20 17.39 -16.04
CA LEU A 13 32.02 17.35 -15.16
C LEU A 13 31.38 15.95 -15.26
N LEU A 14 31.77 15.07 -14.36
CA LEU A 14 31.04 13.83 -14.08
C LEU A 14 29.69 14.20 -13.47
N THR A 15 28.65 14.32 -14.30
CA THR A 15 27.26 14.29 -13.84
C THR A 15 26.93 12.88 -13.38
N GLY A 16 27.27 12.58 -12.12
CA GLY A 16 26.83 11.38 -11.45
C GLY A 16 25.30 11.44 -11.35
N GLY A 17 24.59 10.85 -12.29
CA GLY A 17 23.16 10.57 -12.16
C GLY A 17 23.00 9.65 -10.97
N SER A 18 22.52 10.17 -9.84
CA SER A 18 22.12 9.35 -8.70
C SER A 18 21.02 8.42 -9.20
N ALA A 19 21.30 7.13 -9.29
CA ALA A 19 20.24 6.14 -9.58
C ALA A 19 19.15 6.34 -8.52
N MET A 20 17.95 6.73 -8.95
CA MET A 20 16.82 6.90 -8.01
C MET A 20 16.61 5.59 -7.28
N ALA A 21 16.64 5.65 -5.96
CA ALA A 21 16.40 4.50 -5.11
C ALA A 21 15.00 3.93 -5.42
N LYS A 22 14.91 2.61 -5.59
CA LYS A 22 13.65 1.95 -5.91
C LYS A 22 12.90 1.61 -4.62
N THR A 23 11.67 2.03 -4.55
CA THR A 23 10.73 1.57 -3.52
C THR A 23 10.27 0.17 -3.86
N LYS A 24 10.40 -0.76 -2.91
CA LYS A 24 9.94 -2.14 -3.06
C LYS A 24 8.63 -2.36 -2.32
N VAL A 25 7.65 -2.91 -3.01
CA VAL A 25 6.37 -3.32 -2.42
C VAL A 25 6.31 -4.85 -2.37
N THR A 26 5.90 -5.39 -1.22
CA THR A 26 5.68 -6.84 -1.04
C THR A 26 4.30 -7.07 -0.45
N TRP A 27 3.48 -7.87 -1.10
CA TRP A 27 2.18 -8.33 -0.59
C TRP A 27 2.31 -9.74 -0.03
N TYR A 28 1.93 -9.92 1.23
CA TYR A 28 2.00 -11.21 1.92
C TYR A 28 0.68 -11.98 1.94
N GLY A 29 -0.34 -11.47 1.24
CA GLY A 29 -1.70 -12.01 1.23
C GLY A 29 -2.67 -11.20 2.09
N GLN A 30 -3.97 -11.43 1.90
CA GLN A 30 -5.05 -10.68 2.55
C GLN A 30 -4.86 -9.17 2.39
N ALA A 31 -4.74 -8.42 3.48
CA ALA A 31 -4.39 -6.99 3.49
C ALA A 31 -2.94 -6.71 3.94
N PHE A 32 -2.15 -7.75 4.20
CA PHE A 32 -0.79 -7.62 4.73
C PHE A 32 0.21 -7.25 3.64
N LEU A 33 0.89 -6.11 3.81
CA LEU A 33 1.95 -5.69 2.90
C LEU A 33 3.09 -4.98 3.62
N ALA A 34 4.22 -4.86 2.92
CA ALA A 34 5.34 -4.00 3.29
C ALA A 34 5.75 -3.11 2.12
N VAL A 35 6.09 -1.86 2.42
CA VAL A 35 6.67 -0.89 1.49
C VAL A 35 8.03 -0.49 2.04
N GLU A 36 9.10 -0.81 1.30
CA GLU A 36 10.48 -0.55 1.67
C GLU A 36 11.05 0.54 0.77
N ALA A 37 11.54 1.60 1.40
CA ALA A 37 12.22 2.71 0.74
C ALA A 37 13.62 2.31 0.25
N GLY A 38 14.16 3.02 -0.70
CA GLY A 38 15.52 2.82 -1.18
C GLY A 38 16.62 3.06 -0.14
N ASP A 39 16.33 3.77 0.96
CA ASP A 39 17.21 3.92 2.11
C ASP A 39 17.04 2.79 3.17
N GLY A 40 16.19 1.81 2.89
CA GLY A 40 15.92 0.66 3.74
C GLY A 40 14.82 0.85 4.80
N LYS A 41 14.24 2.05 4.94
CA LYS A 41 13.10 2.27 5.84
C LYS A 41 11.87 1.52 5.35
N ARG A 42 11.08 1.00 6.28
CA ARG A 42 9.96 0.13 5.94
C ARG A 42 8.68 0.50 6.68
N VAL A 43 7.61 0.61 5.90
CA VAL A 43 6.23 0.65 6.40
C VAL A 43 5.61 -0.73 6.24
N VAL A 44 5.06 -1.29 7.30
CA VAL A 44 4.30 -2.53 7.29
C VAL A 44 2.84 -2.22 7.62
N VAL A 45 1.91 -2.87 6.92
CA VAL A 45 0.46 -2.67 7.12
C VAL A 45 -0.22 -4.02 7.31
N ASP A 46 -1.10 -4.10 8.29
CA ASP A 46 -2.04 -5.19 8.56
C ASP A 46 -1.42 -6.60 8.60
N PRO A 47 -0.41 -6.88 9.42
CA PRO A 47 0.10 -8.24 9.59
C PRO A 47 -0.96 -9.14 10.22
N PHE A 48 -1.22 -10.31 9.62
CA PHE A 48 -2.24 -11.24 10.06
C PHE A 48 -1.69 -12.33 11.01
N ASP A 49 -2.61 -12.97 11.75
CA ASP A 49 -2.32 -14.14 12.56
C ASP A 49 -2.41 -15.42 11.72
N GLN A 50 -1.32 -16.21 11.66
CA GLN A 50 -1.26 -17.47 10.91
C GLN A 50 -2.20 -18.56 11.48
N SER A 51 -2.65 -18.42 12.72
CA SER A 51 -3.69 -19.31 13.26
C SER A 51 -5.02 -19.11 12.54
N PHE A 52 -5.25 -17.92 11.97
CA PHE A 52 -6.46 -17.55 11.25
C PHE A 52 -6.30 -17.67 9.73
N LEU A 53 -5.21 -17.17 9.14
CA LEU A 53 -4.91 -17.24 7.71
C LEU A 53 -3.67 -18.10 7.45
N LYS A 54 -3.71 -18.95 6.44
CA LYS A 54 -2.66 -19.95 6.16
C LYS A 54 -1.60 -19.50 5.16
N TYR A 55 -1.53 -18.22 4.84
CA TYR A 55 -0.43 -17.68 4.02
C TYR A 55 0.93 -17.88 4.69
N PRO A 56 2.00 -18.06 3.90
CA PRO A 56 3.36 -18.10 4.45
C PRO A 56 3.73 -16.76 5.07
N LEU A 57 4.26 -16.80 6.30
CA LEU A 57 4.71 -15.58 6.98
C LEU A 57 6.16 -15.24 6.65
N PRO A 58 6.51 -13.95 6.49
CA PRO A 58 7.88 -13.52 6.36
C PRO A 58 8.68 -13.81 7.65
N LYS A 59 9.92 -14.29 7.50
CA LYS A 59 10.84 -14.48 8.64
C LYS A 59 11.66 -13.21 8.86
N GLY A 60 11.78 -12.78 10.11
CA GLY A 60 12.64 -11.66 10.48
C GLY A 60 12.20 -10.30 9.90
N LEU A 61 10.91 -10.14 9.61
CA LEU A 61 10.37 -8.87 9.15
C LEU A 61 10.50 -7.82 10.25
N THR A 62 11.10 -6.68 9.91
CA THR A 62 11.18 -5.48 10.77
C THR A 62 10.50 -4.31 10.10
N ALA A 63 10.12 -3.29 10.87
CA ALA A 63 9.57 -2.05 10.34
C ALA A 63 10.02 -0.83 11.15
N ASP A 64 9.99 0.34 10.52
CA ASP A 64 10.11 1.65 11.17
C ASP A 64 8.72 2.17 11.55
N VAL A 65 7.73 1.90 10.70
CA VAL A 65 6.33 2.24 10.92
C VAL A 65 5.46 0.99 10.72
N LEU A 66 4.58 0.72 11.69
CA LEU A 66 3.61 -0.38 11.62
C LEU A 66 2.19 0.18 11.74
N LEU A 67 1.39 -0.11 10.72
CA LEU A 67 0.01 0.38 10.61
C LEU A 67 -0.96 -0.79 10.78
N VAL A 68 -1.98 -0.59 11.61
CA VAL A 68 -3.09 -1.55 11.79
C VAL A 68 -4.38 -0.80 11.53
N THR A 69 -5.09 -1.17 10.46
CA THR A 69 -6.32 -0.48 10.04
C THR A 69 -7.48 -0.70 11.01
N HIS A 70 -7.57 -1.91 11.58
CA HIS A 70 -8.57 -2.29 12.59
C HIS A 70 -8.12 -3.55 13.35
N GLU A 71 -8.89 -3.96 14.37
CA GLU A 71 -8.44 -4.96 15.35
C GLU A 71 -8.91 -6.39 15.06
N HIS A 72 -9.28 -6.75 13.84
CA HIS A 72 -9.54 -8.15 13.50
C HIS A 72 -8.23 -8.96 13.38
N LYS A 73 -8.29 -10.27 13.64
CA LYS A 73 -7.10 -11.16 13.71
C LYS A 73 -6.34 -11.28 12.40
N ASP A 74 -6.98 -11.02 11.29
CA ASP A 74 -6.37 -10.98 9.96
C ASP A 74 -5.69 -9.64 9.62
N HIS A 75 -5.57 -8.70 10.60
CA HIS A 75 -4.94 -7.38 10.41
C HIS A 75 -4.04 -6.93 11.57
N ASN A 76 -4.09 -7.54 12.76
CA ASN A 76 -3.57 -6.93 13.98
C ASN A 76 -2.42 -7.68 14.68
N ASN A 77 -1.74 -8.59 13.99
CA ASN A 77 -0.63 -9.36 14.57
C ASN A 77 0.67 -8.54 14.62
N VAL A 78 0.68 -7.49 15.45
CA VAL A 78 1.84 -6.61 15.62
C VAL A 78 3.08 -7.37 16.14
N GLY A 79 2.89 -8.49 16.84
CA GLY A 79 3.98 -9.32 17.36
C GLY A 79 4.80 -10.04 16.29
N LEU A 80 4.31 -10.10 15.04
CA LEU A 80 5.05 -10.65 13.90
C LEU A 80 6.20 -9.74 13.46
N VAL A 81 6.08 -8.43 13.70
CA VAL A 81 7.00 -7.42 13.17
C VAL A 81 8.01 -7.04 14.24
N GLY A 82 9.27 -7.34 13.97
CA GLY A 82 10.38 -7.01 14.86
C GLY A 82 10.88 -5.57 14.70
N GLY A 83 11.98 -5.26 15.38
CA GLY A 83 12.49 -3.91 15.52
C GLY A 83 11.81 -3.17 16.67
N ASN A 84 11.63 -1.89 16.53
CA ASN A 84 10.89 -1.04 17.47
C ASN A 84 10.04 -0.04 16.67
N PRO A 85 9.04 -0.53 15.89
CA PRO A 85 8.29 0.31 14.97
C PRO A 85 7.45 1.35 15.73
N PHE A 86 7.26 2.50 15.10
CA PHE A 86 6.22 3.44 15.48
C PHE A 86 4.87 2.85 15.06
N ILE A 87 4.03 2.48 16.03
CA ILE A 87 2.78 1.75 15.78
C ILE A 87 1.59 2.70 15.79
N LEU A 88 0.83 2.71 14.69
CA LEU A 88 -0.46 3.39 14.58
C LEU A 88 -1.56 2.32 14.42
N ARG A 89 -2.55 2.32 15.32
CA ARG A 89 -3.57 1.27 15.39
C ARG A 89 -4.98 1.85 15.42
N SER A 90 -5.82 1.38 14.49
CA SER A 90 -7.26 1.68 14.49
C SER A 90 -7.55 3.19 14.67
N ASP A 91 -8.50 3.56 15.48
CA ASP A 91 -8.90 4.95 15.74
C ASP A 91 -7.80 5.82 16.38
N LYS A 92 -6.82 5.22 17.08
CA LYS A 92 -5.64 5.94 17.60
C LYS A 92 -4.67 6.34 16.48
N GLY A 93 -4.78 5.74 15.31
CA GLY A 93 -4.02 6.09 14.11
C GLY A 93 -4.68 7.17 13.24
N VAL A 94 -5.85 7.72 13.65
CA VAL A 94 -6.52 8.80 12.92
C VAL A 94 -5.81 10.13 13.18
N GLY A 95 -5.45 10.84 12.12
CA GLY A 95 -4.69 12.09 12.17
C GLY A 95 -3.45 12.06 11.30
N THR A 96 -2.58 13.05 11.48
CA THR A 96 -1.31 13.14 10.74
C THR A 96 -0.13 12.91 11.69
N PHE A 97 0.74 11.98 11.30
CA PHE A 97 1.91 11.58 12.06
C PHE A 97 3.16 11.61 11.18
N THR A 98 4.30 11.93 11.76
CA THR A 98 5.58 11.85 11.05
C THR A 98 6.60 11.13 11.92
N LYS A 99 7.24 10.11 11.38
CA LYS A 99 8.30 9.35 12.03
C LYS A 99 9.43 9.09 11.04
N ASP A 100 10.65 9.51 11.38
CA ASP A 100 11.89 9.29 10.62
C ASP A 100 11.79 9.69 9.13
N GLY A 101 11.03 10.77 8.85
CA GLY A 101 10.79 11.29 7.50
C GLY A 101 9.61 10.64 6.76
N ILE A 102 8.99 9.60 7.31
CA ILE A 102 7.77 9.00 6.78
C ILE A 102 6.56 9.73 7.38
N THR A 103 5.77 10.35 6.52
CA THR A 103 4.48 10.96 6.92
C THR A 103 3.34 10.01 6.64
N VAL A 104 2.51 9.78 7.67
CA VAL A 104 1.32 8.93 7.63
C VAL A 104 0.10 9.77 7.95
N VAL A 105 -0.97 9.62 7.18
CA VAL A 105 -2.29 10.20 7.47
C VAL A 105 -3.28 9.05 7.66
N GLY A 106 -3.89 8.98 8.82
CA GLY A 106 -5.01 8.06 9.10
C GLY A 106 -6.35 8.78 8.95
N THR A 107 -7.20 8.26 8.10
CA THR A 107 -8.58 8.76 7.87
C THR A 107 -9.59 7.80 8.47
N ALA A 108 -10.47 8.29 9.33
CA ALA A 108 -11.51 7.49 9.96
C ALA A 108 -12.55 7.02 8.93
N THR A 109 -12.80 5.73 8.90
CA THR A 109 -13.80 5.07 8.07
C THR A 109 -14.47 3.93 8.84
N PHE A 110 -15.29 3.13 8.18
CA PHE A 110 -15.99 2.00 8.78
C PHE A 110 -15.80 0.73 7.96
N HIS A 111 -15.84 -0.40 8.65
CA HIS A 111 -15.75 -1.73 8.05
C HIS A 111 -17.10 -2.23 7.48
N ASP A 112 -18.12 -1.41 7.51
CA ASP A 112 -19.46 -1.68 6.96
C ASP A 112 -20.11 -0.38 6.45
N ASP A 113 -21.26 -0.50 5.80
CA ASP A 113 -22.04 0.65 5.31
C ASP A 113 -23.10 1.15 6.31
N LYS A 114 -23.03 0.69 7.56
CA LYS A 114 -23.90 1.05 8.67
C LYS A 114 -23.18 1.83 9.78
N GLN A 115 -22.12 2.54 9.41
CA GLN A 115 -21.31 3.34 10.34
C GLN A 115 -20.65 2.50 11.46
N GLY A 116 -20.19 1.32 11.10
CA GLY A 116 -19.46 0.41 12.01
C GLY A 116 -20.34 -0.41 12.95
N LYS A 117 -21.66 -0.45 12.74
CA LYS A 117 -22.57 -1.20 13.62
C LYS A 117 -22.35 -2.72 13.54
N ASP A 118 -22.01 -3.24 12.38
CA ASP A 118 -21.89 -4.68 12.17
C ASP A 118 -20.44 -5.16 12.35
N ARG A 119 -19.43 -4.38 11.88
CA ARG A 119 -18.02 -4.80 11.82
C ARG A 119 -17.04 -3.82 12.44
N GLY A 120 -17.51 -2.67 12.91
CA GLY A 120 -16.70 -1.69 13.62
C GLY A 120 -16.05 -0.64 12.73
N LYS A 121 -15.05 0.02 13.32
CA LYS A 121 -14.28 1.07 12.67
C LYS A 121 -13.20 0.49 11.78
N ASN A 122 -12.80 1.25 10.78
CA ASN A 122 -11.62 1.02 9.94
C ASN A 122 -10.87 2.34 9.78
N THR A 123 -9.56 2.30 9.66
CA THR A 123 -8.73 3.48 9.38
C THR A 123 -8.06 3.28 8.03
N VAL A 124 -8.35 4.16 7.09
CA VAL A 124 -7.62 4.23 5.83
C VAL A 124 -6.29 4.94 6.10
N TYR A 125 -5.18 4.32 5.72
CA TYR A 125 -3.87 4.94 5.83
C TYR A 125 -3.33 5.39 4.49
N THR A 126 -2.86 6.65 4.42
CA THR A 126 -1.98 7.12 3.37
C THR A 126 -0.61 7.42 3.95
N PHE A 127 0.44 7.07 3.21
CA PHE A 127 1.81 7.33 3.61
C PHE A 127 2.70 7.58 2.38
N THR A 128 3.78 8.33 2.57
CA THR A 128 4.69 8.68 1.48
C THR A 128 6.05 8.03 1.70
N VAL A 129 6.53 7.29 0.70
CA VAL A 129 7.84 6.65 0.65
C VAL A 129 8.48 7.01 -0.69
N ASP A 130 9.71 7.51 -0.68
CA ASP A 130 10.48 7.95 -1.87
C ASP A 130 9.67 8.86 -2.82
N GLY A 131 8.83 9.74 -2.24
CA GLY A 131 7.97 10.66 -3.00
C GLY A 131 6.74 10.01 -3.64
N ILE A 132 6.52 8.70 -3.47
CA ILE A 132 5.35 7.97 -3.92
C ILE A 132 4.32 7.92 -2.79
N LYS A 133 3.08 8.28 -3.07
CA LYS A 133 1.99 8.25 -2.09
C LYS A 133 1.18 6.98 -2.22
N PHE A 134 1.28 6.15 -1.21
CA PHE A 134 0.53 4.90 -1.05
C PHE A 134 -0.74 5.14 -0.25
N CYS A 135 -1.80 4.44 -0.61
CA CYS A 135 -3.05 4.42 0.16
C CYS A 135 -3.49 2.97 0.38
N HIS A 136 -3.72 2.62 1.64
CA HIS A 136 -4.23 1.32 2.05
C HIS A 136 -5.61 1.49 2.64
N LEU A 137 -6.63 0.89 1.99
CA LEU A 137 -8.03 1.06 2.39
C LEU A 137 -8.44 0.19 3.59
N GLY A 138 -7.58 -0.76 4.02
CA GLY A 138 -7.98 -1.75 5.01
C GLY A 138 -9.21 -2.50 4.55
N ASP A 139 -10.13 -2.75 5.47
CA ASP A 139 -11.40 -3.39 5.21
C ASP A 139 -12.53 -2.36 5.05
N LEU A 140 -12.28 -1.34 4.24
CA LEU A 140 -13.29 -0.33 3.92
C LEU A 140 -14.60 -1.00 3.47
N GLY A 141 -15.73 -0.68 4.13
CA GLY A 141 -17.05 -1.27 3.87
C GLY A 141 -18.05 -0.34 3.17
N HIS A 142 -17.66 0.89 2.85
CA HIS A 142 -18.56 1.91 2.28
C HIS A 142 -17.85 2.82 1.26
N THR A 143 -18.61 3.57 0.47
CA THR A 143 -18.07 4.63 -0.40
C THR A 143 -17.58 5.82 0.44
N LEU A 144 -16.53 6.50 -0.03
CA LEU A 144 -15.92 7.61 0.69
C LEU A 144 -16.75 8.89 0.60
N SER A 145 -16.87 9.61 1.71
CA SER A 145 -17.43 10.97 1.73
C SER A 145 -16.43 11.98 1.13
N PRO A 146 -16.89 13.18 0.71
CA PRO A 146 -15.99 14.23 0.24
C PRO A 146 -14.91 14.62 1.26
N GLU A 147 -15.24 14.62 2.56
CA GLU A 147 -14.31 14.92 3.65
C GLU A 147 -13.24 13.82 3.78
N GLN A 148 -13.63 12.56 3.66
CA GLN A 148 -12.70 11.43 3.66
C GLN A 148 -11.78 11.47 2.44
N VAL A 149 -12.30 11.73 1.24
CA VAL A 149 -11.49 11.92 0.02
C VAL A 149 -10.51 13.06 0.20
N LYS A 150 -10.94 14.19 0.77
CA LYS A 150 -10.07 15.34 1.06
C LYS A 150 -8.98 15.00 2.07
N SER A 151 -9.29 14.23 3.11
CA SER A 151 -8.32 13.78 4.11
C SER A 151 -7.28 12.83 3.51
N ILE A 152 -7.70 11.85 2.70
CA ILE A 152 -6.84 10.91 1.99
C ILE A 152 -5.92 11.67 1.02
N GLY A 153 -6.47 12.64 0.29
CA GLY A 153 -5.75 13.44 -0.70
C GLY A 153 -5.30 12.65 -1.93
N PRO A 154 -4.34 13.17 -2.71
CA PRO A 154 -3.82 12.49 -3.92
C PRO A 154 -3.20 11.14 -3.60
N VAL A 155 -3.39 10.14 -4.47
CA VAL A 155 -2.87 8.76 -4.32
C VAL A 155 -2.14 8.36 -5.60
N ASP A 156 -0.93 7.82 -5.46
CA ASP A 156 -0.21 7.22 -6.59
C ASP A 156 -0.51 5.71 -6.68
N VAL A 157 -0.43 4.98 -5.56
CA VAL A 157 -0.67 3.53 -5.48
C VAL A 157 -1.76 3.25 -4.46
N LEU A 158 -2.83 2.59 -4.88
CA LEU A 158 -4.00 2.25 -4.07
C LEU A 158 -4.09 0.74 -3.83
N PHE A 159 -4.08 0.31 -2.58
CA PHE A 159 -4.43 -1.05 -2.18
C PHE A 159 -5.90 -1.09 -1.80
N VAL A 160 -6.70 -1.87 -2.57
CA VAL A 160 -8.17 -1.89 -2.45
C VAL A 160 -8.70 -3.30 -2.24
N PRO A 161 -9.57 -3.53 -1.23
CA PRO A 161 -10.21 -4.83 -1.03
C PRO A 161 -11.25 -5.06 -2.12
N VAL A 162 -11.14 -6.21 -2.82
CA VAL A 162 -12.03 -6.56 -3.95
C VAL A 162 -12.80 -7.86 -3.75
N GLY A 163 -12.58 -8.57 -2.64
CA GLY A 163 -13.24 -9.86 -2.35
C GLY A 163 -14.70 -9.76 -1.95
N GLY A 164 -15.20 -8.57 -1.61
CA GLY A 164 -16.57 -8.39 -1.16
C GLY A 164 -16.87 -9.06 0.19
N PHE A 165 -18.11 -9.37 0.46
CA PHE A 165 -18.70 -10.01 1.65
C PHE A 165 -18.39 -9.30 2.98
N PHE A 166 -17.12 -9.19 3.35
CA PHE A 166 -16.70 -8.47 4.57
C PHE A 166 -16.39 -6.99 4.32
N THR A 167 -15.97 -6.64 3.12
CA THR A 167 -15.46 -5.32 2.74
C THR A 167 -16.39 -4.65 1.71
N LEU A 168 -15.86 -3.71 0.93
CA LEU A 168 -16.58 -3.06 -0.16
C LEU A 168 -17.33 -4.06 -1.01
N ASP A 169 -18.62 -3.80 -1.25
CA ASP A 169 -19.34 -4.48 -2.31
C ASP A 169 -18.61 -4.28 -3.65
N PRO A 170 -18.36 -5.33 -4.45
CA PRO A 170 -17.65 -5.21 -5.73
C PRO A 170 -18.20 -4.11 -6.65
N SER A 171 -19.51 -3.83 -6.62
CA SER A 171 -20.14 -2.75 -7.39
C SER A 171 -19.74 -1.35 -6.92
N LYS A 172 -19.22 -1.19 -5.70
CA LYS A 172 -18.79 0.09 -5.11
C LYS A 172 -17.28 0.34 -5.27
N VAL A 173 -16.49 -0.69 -5.61
CA VAL A 173 -15.03 -0.59 -5.75
C VAL A 173 -14.64 0.47 -6.78
N ASP A 174 -15.27 0.45 -7.95
CA ASP A 174 -15.01 1.41 -9.03
C ASP A 174 -15.31 2.86 -8.62
N GLN A 175 -16.32 3.08 -7.76
CA GLN A 175 -16.64 4.42 -7.26
C GLN A 175 -15.52 4.96 -6.37
N VAL A 176 -14.95 4.13 -5.49
CA VAL A 176 -13.82 4.50 -4.63
C VAL A 176 -12.57 4.76 -5.46
N ILE A 177 -12.24 3.90 -6.41
CA ILE A 177 -11.11 4.10 -7.32
C ILE A 177 -11.26 5.40 -8.12
N LYS A 178 -12.48 5.70 -8.62
CA LYS A 178 -12.75 6.90 -9.41
C LYS A 178 -12.52 8.19 -8.60
N VAL A 179 -12.97 8.25 -7.35
CA VAL A 179 -12.82 9.47 -6.54
C VAL A 179 -11.40 9.67 -6.03
N LEU A 180 -10.63 8.60 -5.80
CA LEU A 180 -9.21 8.66 -5.40
C LEU A 180 -8.27 8.83 -6.59
N SER A 181 -8.69 8.41 -7.79
CA SER A 181 -7.95 8.55 -9.06
C SER A 181 -6.46 8.16 -9.00
N PRO A 182 -6.13 6.96 -8.50
CA PRO A 182 -4.73 6.51 -8.39
C PRO A 182 -4.11 6.23 -9.75
N LYS A 183 -2.77 6.18 -9.80
CA LYS A 183 -2.01 5.73 -10.97
C LYS A 183 -1.96 4.21 -11.07
N ILE A 184 -1.79 3.54 -9.94
CA ILE A 184 -1.73 2.09 -9.83
C ILE A 184 -2.78 1.64 -8.80
N VAL A 185 -3.57 0.63 -9.19
CA VAL A 185 -4.50 -0.08 -8.31
C VAL A 185 -3.95 -1.48 -8.05
N VAL A 186 -3.79 -1.83 -6.80
CA VAL A 186 -3.38 -3.17 -6.37
C VAL A 186 -4.57 -3.80 -5.63
N PRO A 187 -5.27 -4.77 -6.23
CA PRO A 187 -6.33 -5.49 -5.55
C PRO A 187 -5.75 -6.34 -4.41
N MET A 188 -6.47 -6.38 -3.29
CA MET A 188 -6.15 -7.18 -2.12
C MET A 188 -7.42 -7.74 -1.47
N HIS A 189 -7.29 -8.49 -0.38
CA HIS A 189 -8.40 -9.03 0.41
C HIS A 189 -9.43 -9.77 -0.46
N TYR A 190 -8.94 -10.68 -1.31
CA TYR A 190 -9.74 -11.54 -2.16
C TYR A 190 -9.35 -13.01 -1.98
N LYS A 191 -10.22 -13.92 -2.41
CA LYS A 191 -10.01 -15.36 -2.29
C LYS A 191 -8.80 -15.82 -3.08
N THR A 192 -7.93 -16.58 -2.40
CA THR A 192 -6.76 -17.24 -2.99
C THR A 192 -6.76 -18.72 -2.62
N SER A 193 -5.76 -19.48 -3.08
CA SER A 193 -5.55 -20.87 -2.66
C SER A 193 -5.29 -21.02 -1.15
N TYR A 194 -4.86 -19.96 -0.46
CA TYR A 194 -4.62 -19.94 0.98
C TYR A 194 -5.87 -19.64 1.81
N THR A 195 -6.96 -19.22 1.17
CA THR A 195 -8.23 -18.83 1.82
C THR A 195 -9.45 -19.49 1.17
N PRO A 196 -9.41 -20.81 0.86
CA PRO A 196 -10.47 -21.47 0.09
C PRO A 196 -11.83 -21.44 0.80
N ASP A 197 -11.82 -21.44 2.14
CA ASP A 197 -13.03 -21.52 2.97
C ASP A 197 -13.65 -20.16 3.30
N LEU A 198 -12.96 -19.05 2.97
CA LEU A 198 -13.54 -17.74 3.18
C LEU A 198 -14.67 -17.45 2.17
N PRO A 199 -15.80 -16.85 2.60
CA PRO A 199 -16.95 -16.56 1.74
C PRO A 199 -16.74 -15.32 0.85
N ILE A 200 -15.48 -14.97 0.56
CA ILE A 200 -15.11 -13.86 -0.31
C ILE A 200 -14.89 -14.33 -1.75
N GLN A 201 -14.96 -13.43 -2.72
CA GLN A 201 -14.75 -13.70 -4.14
C GLN A 201 -13.28 -13.60 -4.51
N GLY A 202 -12.89 -14.22 -5.63
CA GLY A 202 -11.62 -13.99 -6.31
C GLY A 202 -11.58 -12.58 -6.95
N PRO A 203 -10.44 -12.18 -7.51
CA PRO A 203 -10.29 -10.85 -8.12
C PRO A 203 -10.97 -10.73 -9.48
N GLU A 204 -11.45 -11.83 -10.08
CA GLU A 204 -11.96 -11.89 -11.47
C GLU A 204 -13.15 -10.96 -11.69
N ALA A 205 -14.05 -10.85 -10.70
CA ALA A 205 -15.23 -9.99 -10.79
C ALA A 205 -14.84 -8.51 -10.94
N PHE A 206 -13.82 -8.07 -10.19
CA PHE A 206 -13.23 -6.73 -10.30
C PHE A 206 -12.48 -6.56 -11.64
N LEU A 207 -11.60 -7.51 -11.96
CA LEU A 207 -10.71 -7.42 -13.13
C LEU A 207 -11.47 -7.41 -14.47
N LYS A 208 -12.68 -7.99 -14.52
CA LYS A 208 -13.49 -8.07 -15.74
C LYS A 208 -13.76 -6.68 -16.37
N ASN A 209 -13.85 -5.65 -15.56
CA ASN A 209 -14.18 -4.29 -16.00
C ASN A 209 -12.92 -3.40 -16.17
N GLU A 210 -11.73 -3.90 -15.81
CA GLU A 210 -10.48 -3.16 -15.89
C GLU A 210 -9.78 -3.36 -17.24
N LYS A 211 -9.23 -2.26 -17.80
CA LYS A 211 -8.64 -2.28 -19.15
C LYS A 211 -7.15 -2.58 -19.16
N ASN A 212 -6.40 -2.02 -18.22
CA ASN A 212 -4.93 -2.09 -18.18
C ASN A 212 -4.52 -2.97 -17.01
N VAL A 213 -4.65 -4.30 -17.16
CA VAL A 213 -4.35 -5.27 -16.10
C VAL A 213 -3.01 -5.94 -16.38
N THR A 214 -2.10 -5.86 -15.43
CA THR A 214 -0.80 -6.55 -15.43
C THR A 214 -0.74 -7.55 -14.29
N LYS A 215 -0.62 -8.84 -14.60
CA LYS A 215 -0.34 -9.90 -13.62
C LYS A 215 1.16 -10.01 -13.43
N LEU A 216 1.66 -9.68 -12.25
CA LEU A 216 3.11 -9.61 -11.98
C LEU A 216 3.75 -10.98 -11.73
N GLY A 217 2.95 -12.03 -11.52
CA GLY A 217 3.42 -13.42 -11.35
C GLY A 217 4.23 -13.66 -10.08
N GLY A 218 4.19 -12.73 -9.12
CA GLY A 218 4.86 -12.80 -7.83
C GLY A 218 4.24 -11.82 -6.82
N GLN A 219 4.77 -11.85 -5.61
CA GLN A 219 4.27 -11.04 -4.50
C GLN A 219 4.96 -9.68 -4.34
N THR A 220 5.91 -9.33 -5.23
CA THR A 220 6.71 -8.10 -5.12
C THR A 220 6.77 -7.34 -6.44
N PHE A 221 6.90 -6.01 -6.33
CA PHE A 221 7.33 -5.15 -7.42
C PHE A 221 8.21 -4.01 -6.91
N ASP A 222 9.06 -3.50 -7.80
CA ASP A 222 9.86 -2.29 -7.57
C ASP A 222 9.27 -1.14 -8.37
N ILE A 223 9.28 0.07 -7.76
CA ILE A 223 8.73 1.27 -8.39
C ILE A 223 9.56 2.51 -8.01
N THR A 224 9.63 3.47 -8.92
CA THR A 224 10.16 4.81 -8.66
C THR A 224 9.09 5.85 -8.96
N LYS A 225 9.23 7.06 -8.44
CA LYS A 225 8.30 8.16 -8.76
C LYS A 225 8.20 8.42 -10.27
N ASP A 226 9.32 8.33 -10.97
CA ASP A 226 9.39 8.57 -12.42
C ASP A 226 8.83 7.42 -13.27
N SER A 227 8.73 6.21 -12.70
CA SER A 227 8.16 5.04 -13.38
C SER A 227 6.66 4.89 -13.21
N LEU A 228 5.99 5.81 -12.51
CA LEU A 228 4.53 5.79 -12.39
C LEU A 228 3.87 5.91 -13.77
N PRO A 229 2.86 5.07 -14.08
CA PRO A 229 2.20 5.10 -15.37
C PRO A 229 1.42 6.42 -15.58
N LYS A 230 1.31 6.85 -16.84
CA LYS A 230 0.51 8.02 -17.21
C LYS A 230 -0.98 7.75 -17.04
N ASP A 231 -1.42 6.61 -17.53
CA ASP A 231 -2.79 6.12 -17.41
C ASP A 231 -2.89 5.12 -16.26
N ARG A 232 -4.08 5.00 -15.68
CA ARG A 232 -4.31 4.04 -14.58
C ARG A 232 -4.06 2.61 -15.03
N GLU A 233 -3.29 1.88 -14.24
CA GLU A 233 -3.05 0.44 -14.38
C GLU A 233 -3.53 -0.34 -13.15
N VAL A 234 -3.89 -1.59 -13.34
CA VAL A 234 -4.17 -2.55 -12.26
C VAL A 234 -3.05 -3.59 -12.22
N TRP A 235 -2.35 -3.67 -11.10
CA TRP A 235 -1.25 -4.60 -10.90
C TRP A 235 -1.67 -5.71 -9.94
N VAL A 236 -1.76 -6.94 -10.45
CA VAL A 236 -2.19 -8.11 -9.68
C VAL A 236 -0.97 -8.88 -9.19
N LEU A 237 -0.85 -8.98 -7.88
CA LEU A 237 0.18 -9.75 -7.19
C LEU A 237 -0.31 -11.16 -6.88
N GLU A 238 0.63 -12.08 -6.69
CA GLU A 238 0.35 -13.48 -6.35
C GLU A 238 1.31 -13.95 -5.26
N VAL A 239 0.78 -14.43 -4.14
CA VAL A 239 1.56 -15.08 -3.09
C VAL A 239 1.88 -16.51 -3.51
N LYS A 240 3.14 -16.89 -3.46
CA LYS A 240 3.64 -18.23 -3.83
C LYS A 240 4.04 -19.03 -2.60
#